data_e9dbeb42fd2ae9fe8312549f833ffdd8
#
_entry.id   e9dbeb42fd2ae9fe8312549f833ffdd8
#
_cell.length_a   1.000
_cell.length_b   1.000
_cell.length_c   1.000
_cell.angle_alpha   90.00
_cell.angle_beta   90.00
_cell.angle_gamma   90.00
#
_symmetry.space_group_name_H-M   'P 1'
#
loop_
_entity.id
_entity.type
_entity.pdbx_description
1 polymer ?
#
loop_
_entity_poly.entity_id
_entity_poly.type
_entity_poly.pdbx_seq_one_letter_code
_entity_poly.pdbx_strand_id
1 'polypeptide(L)'
;MLAIVNGKVLTITNGTLDEGVVLIEEGKIKAVGKDIPIPEGAEVIDAKGKMVTPGLIDSHSHLAVFGEPSVWANSDGNEVTDPITPHLRGIDALNPNDPAIKDVLTGGVTTVYTGPGSANLIGGTGFAMKLRGRTVDEMVIPGTEAMKMALGENPKRVYGQGQKRAPNTRMGNAAVLREALEKAQNYMNKMEKAQEKGKSEENSTPPERDLKMEALGRVLRREIKARIHAHRADDIMTAIRIAEEFNLDYIIEHCTEGYKIADILGARKVRATVGPLLMSRSKMELLDVSLANPGILAKAGVTVAIQCDSTAGTRWLACHTGLAVREGMPEDLAM
;
A
#
# COMPACT_ATOMS: atom_id res chain seq x y z
N MET A 1 22.59 -25.27 4.49
CA MET A 1 21.20 -25.60 4.01
C MET A 1 20.31 -25.73 5.23
N LEU A 2 19.05 -25.28 5.15
CA LEU A 2 18.04 -25.39 6.21
C LEU A 2 16.85 -26.21 5.67
N ALA A 3 16.34 -27.15 6.46
CA ALA A 3 15.15 -27.92 6.16
C ALA A 3 14.07 -27.68 7.23
N ILE A 4 12.86 -27.28 6.83
CA ILE A 4 11.69 -27.27 7.72
C ILE A 4 10.88 -28.51 7.38
N VAL A 5 10.59 -29.35 8.39
CA VAL A 5 9.98 -30.68 8.19
C VAL A 5 8.75 -30.89 9.06
N ASN A 6 7.91 -31.88 8.73
CA ASN A 6 6.77 -32.35 9.51
C ASN A 6 5.67 -31.30 9.75
N GLY A 7 5.71 -30.15 9.09
CA GLY A 7 4.71 -29.11 9.22
C GLY A 7 3.61 -29.21 8.17
N LYS A 8 2.43 -28.66 8.49
CA LYS A 8 1.39 -28.41 7.47
C LYS A 8 1.81 -27.19 6.65
N VAL A 9 2.31 -27.40 5.43
CA VAL A 9 2.82 -26.33 4.57
C VAL A 9 1.71 -25.75 3.71
N LEU A 10 1.41 -24.47 3.88
CA LEU A 10 0.50 -23.71 3.03
C LEU A 10 1.32 -23.02 1.94
N THR A 11 1.25 -23.51 0.71
CA THR A 11 2.03 -22.94 -0.39
C THR A 11 1.37 -21.73 -1.01
N ILE A 12 0.14 -21.42 -0.65
CA ILE A 12 -0.76 -20.37 -1.15
C ILE A 12 -1.23 -20.67 -2.59
N THR A 13 -0.32 -20.86 -3.52
CA THR A 13 -0.65 -21.02 -4.96
C THR A 13 -0.76 -22.49 -5.41
N ASN A 14 -0.16 -23.44 -4.66
CA ASN A 14 -0.10 -24.84 -5.03
C ASN A 14 -0.77 -25.76 -3.99
N GLY A 15 -1.71 -25.21 -3.22
CA GLY A 15 -2.46 -25.95 -2.21
C GLY A 15 -1.69 -26.16 -0.91
N THR A 16 -2.16 -27.11 -0.11
CA THR A 16 -1.64 -27.43 1.22
C THR A 16 -0.98 -28.82 1.22
N LEU A 17 0.18 -28.91 1.85
CA LEU A 17 0.90 -30.18 2.04
C LEU A 17 0.86 -30.54 3.52
N ASP A 18 0.21 -31.64 3.87
CA ASP A 18 0.34 -32.23 5.19
C ASP A 18 1.72 -32.90 5.31
N GLU A 19 2.43 -32.66 6.41
CA GLU A 19 3.80 -33.14 6.65
C GLU A 19 4.80 -32.78 5.52
N GLY A 20 4.69 -31.52 5.03
CA GLY A 20 5.55 -31.03 3.96
C GLY A 20 6.98 -30.72 4.41
N VAL A 21 7.88 -30.69 3.45
CA VAL A 21 9.27 -30.26 3.61
C VAL A 21 9.51 -28.99 2.81
N VAL A 22 10.19 -28.01 3.44
CA VAL A 22 10.70 -26.80 2.77
C VAL A 22 12.22 -26.78 2.90
N LEU A 23 12.93 -26.88 1.78
CA LEU A 23 14.39 -26.73 1.73
C LEU A 23 14.76 -25.30 1.38
N ILE A 24 15.71 -24.76 2.15
CA ILE A 24 16.22 -23.39 1.99
C ILE A 24 17.73 -23.43 1.84
N GLU A 25 18.23 -22.80 0.79
CA GLU A 25 19.66 -22.69 0.50
C GLU A 25 19.99 -21.22 0.16
N GLU A 26 21.02 -20.67 0.76
CA GLU A 26 21.44 -19.26 0.56
C GLU A 26 20.29 -18.24 0.72
N GLY A 27 19.39 -18.49 1.67
CA GLY A 27 18.24 -17.60 1.94
C GLY A 27 17.11 -17.67 0.93
N LYS A 28 17.12 -18.65 0.01
CA LYS A 28 16.07 -18.89 -0.99
C LYS A 28 15.44 -20.25 -0.81
N ILE A 29 14.14 -20.35 -1.10
CA ILE A 29 13.44 -21.64 -1.14
C ILE A 29 13.98 -22.40 -2.36
N LYS A 30 14.59 -23.57 -2.12
CA LYS A 30 15.12 -24.47 -3.13
C LYS A 30 14.08 -25.50 -3.59
N ALA A 31 13.32 -26.04 -2.65
CA ALA A 31 12.28 -27.01 -2.93
C ALA A 31 11.17 -27.01 -1.86
N VAL A 32 9.94 -27.34 -2.27
CA VAL A 32 8.79 -27.56 -1.39
C VAL A 32 8.05 -28.80 -1.87
N GLY A 33 7.78 -29.77 -0.97
CA GLY A 33 7.07 -31.01 -1.33
C GLY A 33 6.96 -31.95 -0.13
N LYS A 34 6.38 -33.14 -0.33
CA LYS A 34 6.27 -34.16 0.72
C LYS A 34 7.53 -35.02 0.83
N ASP A 35 7.99 -35.55 -0.29
CA ASP A 35 9.05 -36.57 -0.33
C ASP A 35 10.38 -35.97 -0.78
N ILE A 36 10.76 -34.82 -0.18
CA ILE A 36 12.02 -34.18 -0.50
C ILE A 36 13.11 -34.75 0.38
N PRO A 37 14.20 -35.33 -0.18
CA PRO A 37 15.32 -35.81 0.60
C PRO A 37 16.02 -34.63 1.31
N ILE A 38 16.29 -34.82 2.61
CA ILE A 38 17.02 -33.84 3.41
C ILE A 38 18.52 -34.11 3.24
N PRO A 39 19.31 -33.15 2.74
CA PRO A 39 20.74 -33.32 2.57
C PRO A 39 21.46 -33.55 3.91
N GLU A 40 22.48 -34.38 3.87
CA GLU A 40 23.35 -34.60 5.02
C GLU A 40 23.98 -33.26 5.50
N GLY A 41 23.98 -33.03 6.82
CA GLY A 41 24.48 -31.78 7.41
C GLY A 41 23.55 -30.57 7.30
N ALA A 42 22.32 -30.74 6.78
CA ALA A 42 21.33 -29.67 6.84
C ALA A 42 20.87 -29.39 8.28
N GLU A 43 20.74 -28.12 8.64
CA GLU A 43 20.03 -27.71 9.85
C GLU A 43 18.55 -28.05 9.69
N VAL A 44 17.94 -28.72 10.70
CA VAL A 44 16.55 -29.19 10.62
C VAL A 44 15.71 -28.47 11.67
N ILE A 45 14.60 -27.84 11.21
CA ILE A 45 13.54 -27.32 12.06
C ILE A 45 12.36 -28.29 11.98
N ASP A 46 12.04 -28.98 13.09
CA ASP A 46 10.84 -29.80 13.19
C ASP A 46 9.62 -28.93 13.48
N ALA A 47 8.74 -28.81 12.50
CA ALA A 47 7.50 -28.04 12.57
C ALA A 47 6.27 -28.93 12.88
N LYS A 48 6.47 -30.11 13.48
CA LYS A 48 5.36 -31.03 13.83
C LYS A 48 4.24 -30.33 14.61
N GLY A 49 3.01 -30.46 14.10
CA GLY A 49 1.82 -29.82 14.68
C GLY A 49 1.70 -28.32 14.42
N LYS A 50 2.58 -27.73 13.61
CA LYS A 50 2.56 -26.31 13.23
C LYS A 50 2.21 -26.13 11.76
N MET A 51 1.68 -24.95 11.43
CA MET A 51 1.56 -24.49 10.06
C MET A 51 2.83 -23.77 9.62
N VAL A 52 3.28 -24.05 8.42
CA VAL A 52 4.41 -23.38 7.75
C VAL A 52 3.83 -22.56 6.59
N THR A 53 3.97 -21.24 6.65
CA THR A 53 3.46 -20.32 5.65
C THR A 53 4.57 -19.43 5.14
N PRO A 54 4.43 -18.83 3.93
CA PRO A 54 5.22 -17.64 3.59
C PRO A 54 5.04 -16.56 4.64
N GLY A 55 6.04 -15.69 4.80
CA GLY A 55 5.90 -14.50 5.65
C GLY A 55 4.74 -13.62 5.16
N LEU A 56 3.94 -13.11 6.10
CA LEU A 56 2.81 -12.25 5.79
C LEU A 56 3.26 -10.93 5.16
N ILE A 57 2.40 -10.37 4.31
CA ILE A 57 2.63 -9.10 3.62
C ILE A 57 1.53 -8.13 4.01
N ASP A 58 1.87 -7.04 4.72
CA ASP A 58 0.93 -5.94 4.91
C ASP A 58 0.93 -5.02 3.69
N SER A 59 -0.20 -4.94 3.04
CA SER A 59 -0.35 -4.18 1.79
C SER A 59 -0.40 -2.66 1.98
N HIS A 60 -0.54 -2.17 3.21
CA HIS A 60 -0.58 -0.75 3.53
C HIS A 60 -0.25 -0.50 5.00
N SER A 61 0.88 0.12 5.24
CA SER A 61 1.34 0.56 6.54
C SER A 61 2.03 1.93 6.46
N HIS A 62 2.40 2.43 7.63
CA HIS A 62 3.23 3.62 7.76
C HIS A 62 4.51 3.30 8.57
N LEU A 63 4.86 2.03 8.65
CA LEU A 63 5.99 1.52 9.42
C LEU A 63 7.27 2.24 9.07
N ALA A 64 7.97 2.71 10.09
CA ALA A 64 9.27 3.37 10.02
C ALA A 64 9.33 4.71 9.24
N VAL A 65 8.17 5.20 8.74
CA VAL A 65 7.97 6.57 8.22
C VAL A 65 7.25 7.43 9.26
N PHE A 66 6.30 6.82 10.02
CA PHE A 66 5.92 7.28 11.35
C PHE A 66 6.61 6.36 12.34
N GLY A 67 7.62 6.88 13.04
CA GLY A 67 8.51 6.06 13.87
C GLY A 67 8.05 5.88 15.31
N GLU A 68 8.69 4.94 16.00
CA GLU A 68 8.55 4.74 17.43
C GLU A 68 9.79 5.31 18.18
N PRO A 69 9.59 5.97 19.36
CA PRO A 69 8.31 6.32 19.97
C PRO A 69 7.51 7.32 19.14
N SER A 70 6.17 7.26 19.22
CA SER A 70 5.24 8.14 18.47
C SER A 70 5.28 9.57 19.03
N VAL A 71 6.29 10.33 18.63
CA VAL A 71 6.53 11.73 18.97
C VAL A 71 6.71 12.55 17.69
N TRP A 72 6.59 13.87 17.80
CA TRP A 72 6.72 14.76 16.62
C TRP A 72 8.01 14.53 15.83
N ALA A 73 9.14 14.35 16.50
CA ALA A 73 10.44 14.16 15.84
C ALA A 73 10.56 12.86 14.99
N ASN A 74 9.65 11.91 15.20
CA ASN A 74 9.57 10.65 14.44
C ASN A 74 8.36 10.61 13.50
N SER A 75 7.72 11.75 13.20
CA SER A 75 6.48 11.82 12.44
C SER A 75 6.72 12.45 11.06
N ASP A 76 7.39 11.68 10.17
CA ASP A 76 7.84 12.17 8.86
C ASP A 76 6.91 11.76 7.69
N GLY A 77 5.76 11.16 8.01
CA GLY A 77 4.85 10.63 6.99
C GLY A 77 3.91 11.65 6.34
N ASN A 78 3.80 12.89 6.83
CA ASN A 78 2.91 13.90 6.25
C ASN A 78 3.59 15.27 6.18
N GLU A 79 3.93 15.71 4.98
CA GLU A 79 4.36 17.08 4.71
C GLU A 79 3.14 17.98 4.52
N VAL A 80 2.67 18.57 5.62
CA VAL A 80 1.39 19.30 5.63
C VAL A 80 1.49 20.76 5.19
N THR A 81 2.63 21.21 4.67
CA THR A 81 2.83 22.60 4.21
C THR A 81 2.18 22.90 2.87
N ASP A 82 1.94 21.86 2.04
CA ASP A 82 1.26 21.93 0.74
C ASP A 82 0.38 20.69 0.53
N PRO A 83 -0.89 20.81 0.08
CA PRO A 83 -1.73 19.66 -0.20
C PRO A 83 -1.26 18.81 -1.39
N ILE A 84 -0.34 19.30 -2.21
CA ILE A 84 0.18 18.66 -3.43
C ILE A 84 1.71 18.55 -3.36
N THR A 85 2.20 17.40 -2.91
CA THR A 85 3.62 17.13 -2.71
C THR A 85 4.09 15.82 -3.40
N PRO A 86 3.82 15.63 -4.71
CA PRO A 86 4.09 14.38 -5.41
C PRO A 86 5.58 14.04 -5.52
N HIS A 87 6.47 15.02 -5.40
CA HIS A 87 7.93 14.87 -5.52
C HIS A 87 8.59 14.30 -4.25
N LEU A 88 7.85 14.19 -3.15
CA LEU A 88 8.34 13.57 -1.93
C LEU A 88 8.42 12.04 -2.08
N ARG A 89 9.43 11.45 -1.45
CA ARG A 89 9.67 10.02 -1.51
C ARG A 89 9.76 9.46 -0.11
N GLY A 90 8.91 8.50 0.23
CA GLY A 90 8.93 7.84 1.54
C GLY A 90 10.26 7.15 1.87
N ILE A 91 11.05 6.78 0.84
CA ILE A 91 12.38 6.21 1.03
C ILE A 91 13.35 7.17 1.72
N ASP A 92 13.17 8.48 1.55
CA ASP A 92 14.03 9.51 2.15
C ASP A 92 13.69 9.77 3.64
N ALA A 93 12.52 9.29 4.11
CA ALA A 93 12.06 9.45 5.48
C ALA A 93 12.14 8.16 6.33
N LEU A 94 12.40 7.00 5.70
CA LEU A 94 12.35 5.73 6.40
C LEU A 94 13.54 5.54 7.35
N ASN A 95 13.23 5.20 8.60
CA ASN A 95 14.23 4.81 9.60
C ASN A 95 14.40 3.26 9.64
N PRO A 96 15.49 2.68 9.10
CA PRO A 96 15.70 1.23 9.09
C PRO A 96 15.96 0.63 10.49
N ASN A 97 16.23 1.47 11.49
CA ASN A 97 16.46 1.06 12.87
C ASN A 97 15.24 1.28 13.78
N ASP A 98 14.07 1.59 13.20
CA ASP A 98 12.85 1.75 13.96
C ASP A 98 12.51 0.47 14.75
N PRO A 99 12.30 0.56 16.09
CA PRO A 99 12.02 -0.61 16.92
C PRO A 99 10.72 -1.33 16.51
N ALA A 100 9.76 -0.64 15.93
CA ALA A 100 8.52 -1.24 15.43
C ALA A 100 8.77 -2.32 14.37
N ILE A 101 9.87 -2.26 13.62
CA ILE A 101 10.24 -3.29 12.62
C ILE A 101 10.38 -4.66 13.31
N LYS A 102 11.06 -4.71 14.46
CA LYS A 102 11.23 -5.95 15.25
C LYS A 102 9.89 -6.45 15.79
N ASP A 103 9.04 -5.54 16.25
CA ASP A 103 7.71 -5.88 16.76
C ASP A 103 6.84 -6.49 15.66
N VAL A 104 6.88 -5.93 14.46
CA VAL A 104 6.12 -6.41 13.30
C VAL A 104 6.58 -7.80 12.87
N LEU A 105 7.88 -8.08 12.88
CA LEU A 105 8.43 -9.40 12.61
C LEU A 105 7.92 -10.47 13.58
N THR A 106 7.65 -10.12 14.86
CA THR A 106 7.10 -11.09 15.84
C THR A 106 5.68 -11.55 15.48
N GLY A 107 4.95 -10.77 14.67
CA GLY A 107 3.63 -11.12 14.13
C GLY A 107 3.69 -11.94 12.83
N GLY A 108 4.88 -12.34 12.38
CA GLY A 108 5.06 -13.09 11.13
C GLY A 108 4.98 -12.25 9.86
N VAL A 109 4.87 -10.94 9.98
CA VAL A 109 4.90 -10.03 8.82
C VAL A 109 6.35 -9.76 8.43
N THR A 110 6.72 -10.12 7.21
CA THR A 110 8.11 -10.03 6.71
C THR A 110 8.29 -8.98 5.62
N THR A 111 7.19 -8.49 5.10
CA THR A 111 7.15 -7.51 4.01
C THR A 111 6.00 -6.54 4.27
N VAL A 112 6.22 -5.26 4.05
CA VAL A 112 5.17 -4.24 4.13
C VAL A 112 5.26 -3.30 2.95
N TYR A 113 4.12 -2.73 2.53
CA TYR A 113 4.12 -1.49 1.79
C TYR A 113 4.05 -0.36 2.81
N THR A 114 4.97 0.60 2.74
CA THR A 114 5.05 1.75 3.64
C THR A 114 5.21 3.05 2.86
N GLY A 115 4.84 4.17 3.47
CA GLY A 115 4.96 5.47 2.82
C GLY A 115 4.12 6.56 3.47
N PRO A 116 3.88 7.66 2.74
CA PRO A 116 3.18 8.83 3.26
C PRO A 116 1.78 8.51 3.78
N GLY A 117 1.37 9.26 4.80
CA GLY A 117 0.01 9.27 5.30
C GLY A 117 -0.98 9.96 4.36
N SER A 118 -2.19 10.23 4.85
CA SER A 118 -3.33 10.72 4.07
C SER A 118 -3.73 12.16 4.38
N ALA A 119 -2.82 12.94 4.97
CA ALA A 119 -3.09 14.37 5.20
C ALA A 119 -3.19 15.17 3.90
N ASN A 120 -2.35 14.84 2.92
CA ASN A 120 -2.24 15.52 1.64
C ASN A 120 -3.16 14.89 0.59
N LEU A 121 -3.67 15.68 -0.36
CA LEU A 121 -4.34 15.15 -1.54
C LEU A 121 -3.39 14.31 -2.40
N ILE A 122 -2.11 14.74 -2.51
CA ILE A 122 -1.01 13.98 -3.08
C ILE A 122 0.18 14.09 -2.12
N GLY A 123 0.56 12.98 -1.49
CA GLY A 123 1.54 12.97 -0.40
C GLY A 123 2.95 12.56 -0.79
N GLY A 124 3.16 12.09 -2.03
CA GLY A 124 4.45 11.53 -2.44
C GLY A 124 4.40 10.01 -2.65
N THR A 125 5.56 9.39 -2.88
CA THR A 125 5.65 7.96 -3.15
C THR A 125 5.93 7.13 -1.90
N GLY A 126 5.21 6.01 -1.76
CA GLY A 126 5.55 4.90 -0.89
C GLY A 126 6.13 3.73 -1.69
N PHE A 127 6.55 2.67 -1.01
CA PHE A 127 7.20 1.51 -1.60
C PHE A 127 7.02 0.26 -0.73
N ALA A 128 7.20 -0.92 -1.32
CA ALA A 128 7.27 -2.16 -0.54
C ALA A 128 8.72 -2.42 -0.08
N MET A 129 8.84 -2.98 1.13
CA MET A 129 10.13 -3.33 1.70
C MET A 129 10.11 -4.66 2.43
N LYS A 130 11.25 -5.34 2.46
CA LYS A 130 11.54 -6.44 3.38
C LYS A 130 11.91 -5.88 4.74
N LEU A 131 11.42 -6.51 5.80
CA LEU A 131 11.73 -6.10 7.17
C LEU A 131 13.11 -6.62 7.63
N ARG A 132 14.07 -6.59 6.71
CA ARG A 132 15.46 -7.04 6.93
C ARG A 132 16.41 -6.20 6.09
N GLY A 133 17.35 -5.56 6.73
CA GLY A 133 18.37 -4.70 6.11
C GLY A 133 18.97 -3.77 7.17
N ARG A 134 20.08 -3.14 6.86
CA ARG A 134 20.74 -2.13 7.71
C ARG A 134 20.49 -0.72 7.19
N THR A 135 20.16 -0.61 5.91
CA THR A 135 19.83 0.63 5.23
C THR A 135 18.53 0.45 4.46
N VAL A 136 17.85 1.53 4.14
CA VAL A 136 16.63 1.49 3.34
C VAL A 136 16.88 0.87 1.96
N ASP A 137 18.05 1.09 1.37
CA ASP A 137 18.41 0.55 0.05
C ASP A 137 18.52 -0.99 0.05
N GLU A 138 18.92 -1.59 1.19
CA GLU A 138 18.91 -3.05 1.36
C GLU A 138 17.48 -3.60 1.57
N MET A 139 16.55 -2.79 2.06
CA MET A 139 15.19 -3.19 2.41
C MET A 139 14.20 -3.03 1.27
N VAL A 140 14.33 -1.98 0.47
CA VAL A 140 13.39 -1.64 -0.60
C VAL A 140 13.29 -2.75 -1.65
N ILE A 141 12.06 -3.01 -2.11
CA ILE A 141 11.81 -3.89 -3.24
C ILE A 141 11.69 -3.00 -4.49
N PRO A 142 12.63 -3.06 -5.43
CA PRO A 142 12.62 -2.22 -6.63
C PRO A 142 11.35 -2.38 -7.45
N GLY A 143 10.87 -1.30 -8.07
CA GLY A 143 9.69 -1.30 -8.94
C GLY A 143 8.35 -1.38 -8.22
N THR A 144 8.33 -1.20 -6.88
CA THR A 144 7.11 -1.22 -6.07
C THR A 144 6.61 0.16 -5.68
N GLU A 145 7.25 1.21 -6.16
CA GLU A 145 6.82 2.59 -5.90
C GLU A 145 5.37 2.83 -6.35
N ALA A 146 4.65 3.60 -5.55
CA ALA A 146 3.31 4.05 -5.91
C ALA A 146 3.03 5.41 -5.27
N MET A 147 2.21 6.24 -5.93
CA MET A 147 1.87 7.59 -5.50
C MET A 147 0.73 7.56 -4.48
N LYS A 148 0.96 8.06 -3.29
CA LYS A 148 -0.08 8.25 -2.29
C LYS A 148 -0.95 9.44 -2.64
N MET A 149 -2.26 9.18 -2.70
CA MET A 149 -3.30 10.19 -2.85
C MET A 149 -4.35 10.01 -1.77
N ALA A 150 -5.09 11.05 -1.43
CA ALA A 150 -6.16 10.96 -0.45
C ALA A 150 -7.35 11.86 -0.78
N LEU A 151 -8.55 11.33 -0.55
CA LEU A 151 -9.82 12.05 -0.55
C LEU A 151 -10.47 11.95 0.83
N GLY A 152 -11.63 12.56 0.99
CA GLY A 152 -12.41 12.46 2.22
C GLY A 152 -12.05 13.48 3.28
N GLU A 153 -12.11 13.04 4.52
CA GLU A 153 -12.08 13.92 5.71
C GLU A 153 -10.68 14.43 6.05
N ASN A 154 -9.64 13.62 5.83
CA ASN A 154 -8.30 13.96 6.28
C ASN A 154 -7.73 15.24 5.63
N PRO A 155 -7.70 15.41 4.29
CA PRO A 155 -7.25 16.65 3.68
C PRO A 155 -8.10 17.86 4.08
N LYS A 156 -9.43 17.69 4.18
CA LYS A 156 -10.33 18.76 4.66
C LYS A 156 -9.99 19.22 6.06
N ARG A 157 -9.69 18.28 6.98
CA ARG A 157 -9.33 18.58 8.35
C ARG A 157 -8.02 19.33 8.42
N VAL A 158 -6.98 18.84 7.74
CA VAL A 158 -5.64 19.42 7.80
C VAL A 158 -5.63 20.82 7.17
N TYR A 159 -6.09 20.95 5.94
CA TYR A 159 -5.99 22.21 5.21
C TYR A 159 -7.16 23.15 5.50
N GLY A 160 -8.40 22.67 5.43
CA GLY A 160 -9.59 23.49 5.62
C GLY A 160 -9.79 23.90 7.07
N GLN A 161 -9.85 22.94 7.99
CA GLN A 161 -10.06 23.23 9.40
C GLN A 161 -8.78 23.74 10.08
N GLY A 162 -7.66 23.07 9.85
CA GLY A 162 -6.38 23.39 10.51
C GLY A 162 -5.73 24.65 9.96
N GLN A 163 -5.53 24.76 8.66
CA GLN A 163 -4.78 25.85 8.02
C GLN A 163 -5.64 26.94 7.38
N LYS A 164 -6.97 26.80 7.39
CA LYS A 164 -7.92 27.78 6.82
C LYS A 164 -7.70 28.04 5.31
N ARG A 165 -7.29 27.01 4.56
CA ARG A 165 -7.08 27.09 3.11
C ARG A 165 -7.68 25.85 2.37
N ALA A 166 -7.66 25.88 1.07
CA ALA A 166 -8.12 24.76 0.24
C ALA A 166 -7.21 23.52 0.41
N PRO A 167 -7.82 22.30 0.41
CA PRO A 167 -9.25 22.03 0.28
C PRO A 167 -9.99 22.08 1.63
N ASN A 168 -11.24 22.54 1.63
CA ASN A 168 -12.11 22.57 2.81
C ASN A 168 -13.42 21.75 2.62
N THR A 169 -13.67 21.26 1.43
CA THR A 169 -14.84 20.45 1.09
C THR A 169 -14.43 19.24 0.25
N ARG A 170 -15.33 18.23 0.11
CA ARG A 170 -15.12 17.12 -0.82
C ARG A 170 -15.05 17.59 -2.27
N MET A 171 -15.82 18.61 -2.65
CA MET A 171 -15.70 19.26 -3.96
C MET A 171 -14.33 19.89 -4.14
N GLY A 172 -13.81 20.56 -3.10
CA GLY A 172 -12.45 21.13 -3.09
C GLY A 172 -11.36 20.06 -3.22
N ASN A 173 -11.49 18.92 -2.51
CA ASN A 173 -10.59 17.78 -2.67
C ASN A 173 -10.50 17.36 -4.14
N ALA A 174 -11.64 17.12 -4.78
CA ALA A 174 -11.71 16.68 -6.17
C ALA A 174 -11.16 17.72 -7.15
N ALA A 175 -11.49 19.01 -6.92
CA ALA A 175 -11.04 20.10 -7.79
C ALA A 175 -9.53 20.28 -7.75
N VAL A 176 -8.93 20.36 -6.55
CA VAL A 176 -7.49 20.55 -6.38
C VAL A 176 -6.70 19.34 -6.91
N LEU A 177 -7.22 18.11 -6.73
CA LEU A 177 -6.59 16.91 -7.27
C LEU A 177 -6.60 16.92 -8.80
N ARG A 178 -7.75 17.26 -9.44
CA ARG A 178 -7.85 17.39 -10.91
C ARG A 178 -6.92 18.47 -11.43
N GLU A 179 -6.89 19.63 -10.79
CA GLU A 179 -6.00 20.73 -11.18
C GLU A 179 -4.52 20.30 -11.20
N ALA A 180 -4.09 19.51 -10.20
CA ALA A 180 -2.72 19.00 -10.16
C ALA A 180 -2.44 18.02 -11.31
N LEU A 181 -3.36 17.10 -11.61
CA LEU A 181 -3.23 16.15 -12.71
C LEU A 181 -3.24 16.85 -14.08
N GLU A 182 -4.13 17.83 -14.29
CA GLU A 182 -4.16 18.67 -15.50
C GLU A 182 -2.85 19.44 -15.71
N LYS A 183 -2.33 20.06 -14.65
CA LYS A 183 -1.02 20.74 -14.72
C LYS A 183 0.10 19.79 -15.14
N ALA A 184 0.10 18.57 -14.61
CA ALA A 184 1.08 17.56 -14.99
C ALA A 184 0.90 17.11 -16.45
N GLN A 185 -0.31 16.91 -16.92
CA GLN A 185 -0.59 16.57 -18.32
C GLN A 185 -0.10 17.68 -19.28
N ASN A 186 -0.40 18.94 -18.95
CA ASN A 186 0.05 20.09 -19.73
C ASN A 186 1.57 20.24 -19.73
N TYR A 187 2.22 19.96 -18.60
CA TYR A 187 3.68 19.95 -18.51
C TYR A 187 4.29 18.85 -19.40
N MET A 188 3.76 17.62 -19.34
CA MET A 188 4.22 16.52 -20.21
C MET A 188 4.10 16.86 -21.68
N ASN A 189 2.94 17.37 -22.11
CA ASN A 189 2.71 17.79 -23.50
C ASN A 189 3.70 18.89 -23.95
N LYS A 190 4.04 19.81 -23.03
CA LYS A 190 5.05 20.86 -23.30
C LYS A 190 6.45 20.28 -23.47
N MET A 191 6.82 19.32 -22.60
CA MET A 191 8.12 18.64 -22.67
C MET A 191 8.27 17.81 -23.95
N GLU A 192 7.25 17.06 -24.34
CA GLU A 192 7.24 16.27 -25.59
C GLU A 192 7.41 17.16 -26.82
N LYS A 193 6.63 18.26 -26.92
CA LYS A 193 6.76 19.23 -28.02
C LYS A 193 8.16 19.87 -28.08
N ALA A 194 8.76 20.16 -26.92
CA ALA A 194 10.10 20.72 -26.87
C ALA A 194 11.17 19.70 -27.31
N GLN A 195 11.02 18.43 -26.97
CA GLN A 195 11.90 17.35 -27.44
C GLN A 195 11.79 17.14 -28.96
N GLU A 196 10.59 17.23 -29.52
CA GLU A 196 10.38 17.14 -30.97
C GLU A 196 11.04 18.31 -31.69
N LYS A 197 10.86 19.54 -31.20
CA LYS A 197 11.52 20.75 -31.78
C LYS A 197 13.05 20.71 -31.65
N GLY A 198 13.57 20.26 -30.50
CA GLY A 198 15.02 20.14 -30.28
C GLY A 198 15.72 19.15 -31.23
N LYS A 199 14.96 18.23 -31.85
CA LYS A 199 15.47 17.35 -32.92
C LYS A 199 15.58 18.05 -34.29
N SER A 200 14.85 19.15 -34.47
CA SER A 200 14.76 19.88 -35.75
C SER A 200 15.44 21.26 -35.76
N GLU A 201 15.66 21.84 -34.56
CA GLU A 201 16.21 23.20 -34.40
C GLU A 201 17.38 23.20 -33.41
N GLU A 202 18.59 23.55 -33.88
CA GLU A 202 19.87 23.51 -33.14
C GLU A 202 19.90 24.45 -31.90
N ASN A 203 18.92 25.37 -31.74
CA ASN A 203 18.86 26.40 -30.66
C ASN A 203 17.60 26.38 -29.80
N SER A 204 16.88 25.26 -29.71
CA SER A 204 15.70 25.19 -28.83
C SER A 204 16.10 25.01 -27.36
N THR A 205 15.74 25.97 -26.50
CA THR A 205 15.92 25.84 -25.04
C THR A 205 14.83 24.91 -24.47
N PRO A 206 15.19 23.80 -23.79
CA PRO A 206 14.22 22.94 -23.16
C PRO A 206 13.48 23.69 -22.04
N PRO A 207 12.21 23.35 -21.77
CA PRO A 207 11.49 23.89 -20.61
C PRO A 207 12.21 23.59 -19.29
N GLU A 208 12.06 24.48 -18.32
CA GLU A 208 12.55 24.24 -16.97
C GLU A 208 11.90 22.98 -16.36
N ARG A 209 12.70 22.20 -15.63
CA ARG A 209 12.24 21.00 -14.96
C ARG A 209 11.37 21.34 -13.76
N ASP A 210 10.26 20.63 -13.60
CA ASP A 210 9.38 20.66 -12.44
C ASP A 210 9.26 19.27 -11.83
N LEU A 211 9.90 19.05 -10.67
CA LEU A 211 9.93 17.76 -10.00
C LEU A 211 8.53 17.28 -9.58
N LYS A 212 7.61 18.20 -9.25
CA LYS A 212 6.22 17.83 -8.93
C LYS A 212 5.50 17.27 -10.16
N MET A 213 5.67 17.95 -11.28
CA MET A 213 5.03 17.54 -12.54
C MET A 213 5.66 16.28 -13.12
N GLU A 214 6.97 16.11 -12.99
CA GLU A 214 7.67 14.88 -13.39
C GLU A 214 7.17 13.66 -12.58
N ALA A 215 7.02 13.81 -11.26
CA ALA A 215 6.50 12.75 -10.39
C ALA A 215 5.06 12.36 -10.75
N LEU A 216 4.17 13.33 -11.01
CA LEU A 216 2.81 13.07 -11.49
C LEU A 216 2.79 12.49 -12.90
N GLY A 217 3.72 12.90 -13.76
CA GLY A 217 3.89 12.32 -15.10
C GLY A 217 4.10 10.81 -15.06
N ARG A 218 4.82 10.27 -14.07
CA ARG A 218 4.99 8.82 -13.88
C ARG A 218 3.65 8.12 -13.61
N VAL A 219 2.75 8.77 -12.86
CA VAL A 219 1.41 8.25 -12.58
C VAL A 219 0.54 8.28 -13.83
N LEU A 220 0.57 9.39 -14.58
CA LEU A 220 -0.20 9.57 -15.81
C LEU A 220 0.25 8.59 -16.93
N ARG A 221 1.54 8.30 -17.02
CA ARG A 221 2.08 7.28 -17.94
C ARG A 221 1.91 5.84 -17.41
N ARG A 222 1.31 5.67 -16.21
CA ARG A 222 1.08 4.38 -15.56
C ARG A 222 2.37 3.60 -15.24
N GLU A 223 3.48 4.30 -15.10
CA GLU A 223 4.77 3.73 -14.64
C GLU A 223 4.70 3.33 -13.16
N ILE A 224 3.95 4.11 -12.38
CA ILE A 224 3.63 3.82 -10.99
C ILE A 224 2.13 3.95 -10.75
N LYS A 225 1.61 3.18 -9.77
CA LYS A 225 0.19 3.19 -9.43
C LYS A 225 -0.18 4.40 -8.58
N ALA A 226 -1.43 4.85 -8.71
CA ALA A 226 -2.07 5.74 -7.73
C ALA A 226 -2.69 4.89 -6.60
N ARG A 227 -2.33 5.14 -5.35
CA ARG A 227 -2.92 4.53 -4.16
C ARG A 227 -3.78 5.57 -3.45
N ILE A 228 -5.09 5.43 -3.59
CA ILE A 228 -6.04 6.50 -3.25
C ILE A 228 -6.79 6.13 -1.98
N HIS A 229 -6.50 6.81 -0.89
CA HIS A 229 -7.22 6.73 0.38
C HIS A 229 -8.65 7.22 0.21
N ALA A 230 -9.62 6.36 0.51
CA ALA A 230 -11.04 6.71 0.54
C ALA A 230 -11.80 5.73 1.44
N HIS A 231 -12.59 6.26 2.39
CA HIS A 231 -13.38 5.45 3.32
C HIS A 231 -14.84 5.33 2.89
N ARG A 232 -15.52 6.46 2.64
CA ARG A 232 -16.95 6.50 2.33
C ARG A 232 -17.22 6.09 0.88
N ALA A 233 -18.36 5.49 0.64
CA ALA A 233 -18.78 5.05 -0.69
C ALA A 233 -18.77 6.19 -1.73
N ASP A 234 -19.18 7.41 -1.36
CA ASP A 234 -19.16 8.58 -2.24
C ASP A 234 -17.72 9.07 -2.54
N ASP A 235 -16.80 9.02 -1.57
CA ASP A 235 -15.39 9.35 -1.78
C ASP A 235 -14.68 8.26 -2.62
N ILE A 236 -15.00 6.97 -2.41
CA ILE A 236 -14.52 5.85 -3.24
C ILE A 236 -14.93 6.06 -4.70
N MET A 237 -16.21 6.37 -4.95
CA MET A 237 -16.68 6.62 -6.32
C MET A 237 -16.08 7.88 -6.92
N THR A 238 -15.77 8.89 -6.11
CA THR A 238 -15.06 10.10 -6.58
C THR A 238 -13.62 9.77 -6.96
N ALA A 239 -12.92 8.96 -6.15
CA ALA A 239 -11.57 8.47 -6.47
C ALA A 239 -11.55 7.70 -7.79
N ILE A 240 -12.51 6.80 -7.99
CA ILE A 240 -12.64 6.01 -9.23
C ILE A 240 -12.91 6.92 -10.43
N ARG A 241 -13.86 7.87 -10.33
CA ARG A 241 -14.15 8.81 -11.43
C ARG A 241 -12.92 9.60 -11.85
N ILE A 242 -12.13 10.11 -10.89
CA ILE A 242 -10.91 10.86 -11.21
C ILE A 242 -9.86 9.92 -11.82
N ALA A 243 -9.68 8.71 -11.27
CA ALA A 243 -8.73 7.75 -11.80
C ALA A 243 -9.09 7.33 -13.25
N GLU A 244 -10.36 7.11 -13.56
CA GLU A 244 -10.84 6.79 -14.89
C GLU A 244 -10.70 8.00 -15.85
N GLU A 245 -11.01 9.23 -15.39
CA GLU A 245 -10.89 10.48 -16.15
C GLU A 245 -9.44 10.71 -16.66
N PHE A 246 -8.45 10.40 -15.83
CA PHE A 246 -7.03 10.53 -16.16
C PHE A 246 -6.36 9.22 -16.56
N ASN A 247 -7.11 8.14 -16.78
CA ASN A 247 -6.62 6.81 -17.15
C ASN A 247 -5.49 6.28 -16.22
N LEU A 248 -5.64 6.47 -14.91
CA LEU A 248 -4.65 6.03 -13.93
C LEU A 248 -4.72 4.51 -13.68
N ASP A 249 -3.58 3.89 -13.40
CA ASP A 249 -3.53 2.56 -12.77
C ASP A 249 -3.65 2.76 -11.25
N TYR A 250 -4.77 2.32 -10.63
CA TYR A 250 -5.10 2.70 -9.26
C TYR A 250 -5.45 1.53 -8.35
N ILE A 251 -5.33 1.80 -7.04
CA ILE A 251 -5.76 0.96 -5.93
C ILE A 251 -6.53 1.86 -4.96
N ILE A 252 -7.69 1.41 -4.47
CA ILE A 252 -8.42 2.10 -3.41
C ILE A 252 -7.91 1.61 -2.06
N GLU A 253 -7.46 2.53 -1.22
CA GLU A 253 -7.01 2.20 0.14
C GLU A 253 -8.13 2.41 1.16
N HIS A 254 -8.15 1.56 2.20
CA HIS A 254 -9.18 1.43 3.23
C HIS A 254 -10.51 0.89 2.71
N CYS A 255 -11.10 1.51 1.71
CA CYS A 255 -12.35 1.06 1.09
C CYS A 255 -13.42 0.67 2.14
N THR A 256 -13.53 1.45 3.23
CA THR A 256 -14.26 1.08 4.47
C THR A 256 -15.74 0.82 4.21
N GLU A 257 -16.40 1.64 3.40
CA GLU A 257 -17.79 1.48 2.99
C GLU A 257 -17.92 0.76 1.63
N GLY A 258 -16.87 0.11 1.15
CA GLY A 258 -16.88 -0.60 -0.11
C GLY A 258 -17.98 -1.66 -0.23
N TYR A 259 -18.34 -2.30 0.90
CA TYR A 259 -19.42 -3.29 0.95
C TYR A 259 -20.78 -2.73 0.52
N LYS A 260 -21.03 -1.41 0.69
CA LYS A 260 -22.28 -0.76 0.27
C LYS A 260 -22.46 -0.65 -1.26
N ILE A 261 -21.34 -0.77 -1.99
CA ILE A 261 -21.26 -0.64 -3.46
C ILE A 261 -20.44 -1.77 -4.08
N ALA A 262 -20.40 -2.93 -3.42
CA ALA A 262 -19.53 -4.05 -3.79
C ALA A 262 -19.76 -4.58 -5.21
N ASP A 263 -21.01 -4.61 -5.66
CA ASP A 263 -21.41 -4.98 -7.02
C ASP A 263 -20.81 -4.02 -8.06
N ILE A 264 -20.84 -2.72 -7.79
CA ILE A 264 -20.25 -1.69 -8.65
C ILE A 264 -18.72 -1.83 -8.72
N LEU A 265 -18.08 -2.07 -7.58
CA LEU A 265 -16.61 -2.24 -7.50
C LEU A 265 -16.16 -3.55 -8.17
N GLY A 266 -16.93 -4.64 -7.98
CA GLY A 266 -16.66 -5.92 -8.60
C GLY A 266 -16.80 -5.88 -10.13
N ALA A 267 -17.86 -5.25 -10.66
CA ALA A 267 -18.04 -5.05 -12.09
C ALA A 267 -16.88 -4.27 -12.75
N ARG A 268 -16.25 -3.36 -12.01
CA ARG A 268 -15.09 -2.57 -12.46
C ARG A 268 -13.73 -3.28 -12.18
N LYS A 269 -13.75 -4.47 -11.57
CA LYS A 269 -12.55 -5.21 -11.19
C LYS A 269 -11.57 -4.34 -10.36
N VAL A 270 -12.11 -3.57 -9.43
CA VAL A 270 -11.34 -2.70 -8.56
C VAL A 270 -10.36 -3.52 -7.72
N ARG A 271 -9.18 -2.98 -7.48
CA ARG A 271 -8.23 -3.49 -6.49
C ARG A 271 -8.33 -2.62 -5.24
N ALA A 272 -8.45 -3.23 -4.07
CA ALA A 272 -8.57 -2.52 -2.82
C ALA A 272 -7.68 -3.12 -1.73
N THR A 273 -7.06 -2.26 -0.92
CA THR A 273 -6.52 -2.65 0.38
C THR A 273 -7.55 -2.30 1.44
N VAL A 274 -8.01 -3.28 2.21
CA VAL A 274 -9.16 -3.12 3.10
C VAL A 274 -8.72 -3.21 4.57
N GLY A 275 -9.08 -2.20 5.32
CA GLY A 275 -8.74 -2.08 6.74
C GLY A 275 -8.31 -0.66 7.15
N PRO A 276 -7.84 -0.48 8.41
CA PRO A 276 -7.76 -1.50 9.47
C PRO A 276 -9.16 -1.97 9.89
N LEU A 277 -9.27 -3.25 10.30
CA LEU A 277 -10.54 -3.80 10.79
C LEU A 277 -10.70 -3.58 12.30
N LEU A 278 -9.59 -3.61 13.05
CA LEU A 278 -9.54 -3.27 14.49
C LEU A 278 -9.19 -1.79 14.65
N MET A 279 -10.21 -0.96 14.74
CA MET A 279 -10.03 0.47 14.90
C MET A 279 -11.19 1.10 15.70
N SER A 280 -10.92 2.25 16.33
CA SER A 280 -11.96 3.08 16.92
C SER A 280 -12.65 3.94 15.85
N ARG A 281 -13.91 4.30 16.09
CA ARG A 281 -14.66 5.26 15.26
C ARG A 281 -14.24 6.69 15.58
N SER A 282 -12.99 7.02 15.31
CA SER A 282 -12.37 8.32 15.64
C SER A 282 -12.77 9.48 14.72
N LYS A 283 -13.47 9.19 13.61
CA LYS A 283 -13.96 10.16 12.62
C LYS A 283 -15.23 9.66 11.92
N MET A 284 -16.00 10.59 11.32
CA MET A 284 -17.31 10.27 10.73
C MET A 284 -17.23 9.24 9.59
N GLU A 285 -16.20 9.24 8.79
CA GLU A 285 -16.02 8.28 7.69
C GLU A 285 -15.68 6.85 8.14
N LEU A 286 -15.56 6.62 9.47
CA LEU A 286 -15.35 5.31 10.08
C LEU A 286 -16.62 4.82 10.82
N LEU A 287 -17.73 5.55 10.75
CA LEU A 287 -18.93 5.20 11.49
C LEU A 287 -19.44 3.79 11.14
N ASP A 288 -19.41 3.46 9.86
CA ASP A 288 -19.96 2.22 9.30
C ASP A 288 -18.88 1.19 8.96
N VAL A 289 -17.76 1.18 9.72
CA VAL A 289 -16.74 0.14 9.58
C VAL A 289 -17.35 -1.24 9.84
N SER A 290 -17.09 -2.20 8.98
CA SER A 290 -17.61 -3.57 9.05
C SER A 290 -16.50 -4.60 8.89
N LEU A 291 -16.45 -5.57 9.81
CA LEU A 291 -15.50 -6.70 9.72
C LEU A 291 -15.83 -7.64 8.55
N ALA A 292 -17.08 -7.65 8.07
CA ALA A 292 -17.50 -8.43 6.90
C ALA A 292 -17.09 -7.80 5.57
N ASN A 293 -16.68 -6.51 5.55
CA ASN A 293 -16.37 -5.78 4.32
C ASN A 293 -15.38 -6.50 3.39
N PRO A 294 -14.22 -7.03 3.86
CA PRO A 294 -13.28 -7.73 2.98
C PRO A 294 -13.92 -8.93 2.27
N GLY A 295 -14.69 -9.73 3.02
CA GLY A 295 -15.37 -10.91 2.49
C GLY A 295 -16.48 -10.58 1.48
N ILE A 296 -17.25 -9.51 1.72
CA ILE A 296 -18.29 -9.04 0.79
C ILE A 296 -17.64 -8.57 -0.52
N LEU A 297 -16.57 -7.77 -0.43
CA LEU A 297 -15.85 -7.27 -1.60
C LEU A 297 -15.20 -8.41 -2.41
N ALA A 298 -14.53 -9.36 -1.75
CA ALA A 298 -13.91 -10.50 -2.42
C ALA A 298 -14.95 -11.36 -3.16
N LYS A 299 -16.09 -11.65 -2.54
CA LYS A 299 -17.21 -12.38 -3.17
C LYS A 299 -17.82 -11.64 -4.36
N ALA A 300 -17.78 -10.32 -4.36
CA ALA A 300 -18.24 -9.50 -5.48
C ALA A 300 -17.21 -9.40 -6.64
N GLY A 301 -16.01 -9.99 -6.49
CA GLY A 301 -14.98 -9.99 -7.53
C GLY A 301 -13.99 -8.84 -7.46
N VAL A 302 -13.97 -8.09 -6.36
CA VAL A 302 -12.93 -7.11 -6.05
C VAL A 302 -11.66 -7.85 -5.64
N THR A 303 -10.50 -7.45 -6.16
CA THR A 303 -9.21 -7.95 -5.65
C THR A 303 -8.91 -7.27 -4.32
N VAL A 304 -8.96 -8.03 -3.23
CA VAL A 304 -8.81 -7.54 -1.86
C VAL A 304 -7.47 -7.95 -1.27
N ALA A 305 -6.81 -7.02 -0.59
CA ALA A 305 -5.73 -7.33 0.36
C ALA A 305 -6.10 -6.70 1.71
N ILE A 306 -5.91 -7.44 2.81
CA ILE A 306 -6.15 -6.92 4.16
C ILE A 306 -4.93 -6.13 4.62
N GLN A 307 -5.17 -5.05 5.39
CA GLN A 307 -4.12 -4.15 5.85
C GLN A 307 -4.38 -3.65 7.28
N CYS A 308 -3.31 -3.19 7.95
CA CYS A 308 -3.39 -2.67 9.31
C CYS A 308 -3.35 -1.16 9.44
N ASP A 309 -2.86 -0.42 8.43
CA ASP A 309 -2.70 1.05 8.48
C ASP A 309 -2.01 1.52 9.77
N SER A 310 -0.89 0.90 10.09
CA SER A 310 -0.25 1.07 11.39
C SER A 310 1.27 1.09 11.28
N THR A 311 1.94 1.37 12.40
CA THR A 311 3.36 1.14 12.64
C THR A 311 3.53 -0.21 13.35
N ALA A 312 3.87 -0.25 14.62
CA ALA A 312 3.99 -1.49 15.40
C ALA A 312 2.72 -2.36 15.43
N GLY A 313 1.54 -1.77 15.25
CA GLY A 313 0.25 -2.49 15.17
C GLY A 313 0.13 -3.42 13.96
N THR A 314 0.95 -3.26 12.93
CA THR A 314 1.05 -4.15 11.76
C THR A 314 1.33 -5.61 12.15
N ARG A 315 1.92 -5.88 13.30
CA ARG A 315 2.08 -7.24 13.87
C ARG A 315 0.76 -8.01 14.05
N TRP A 316 -0.37 -7.33 14.09
CA TRP A 316 -1.69 -7.92 14.26
C TRP A 316 -2.39 -8.28 12.95
N LEU A 317 -1.69 -8.28 11.80
CA LEU A 317 -2.28 -8.55 10.48
C LEU A 317 -3.03 -9.88 10.44
N ALA A 318 -2.48 -10.94 11.03
CA ALA A 318 -3.16 -12.24 11.13
C ALA A 318 -4.48 -12.17 11.91
N CYS A 319 -4.56 -11.33 12.96
CA CYS A 319 -5.78 -11.11 13.71
C CYS A 319 -6.85 -10.40 12.87
N HIS A 320 -6.47 -9.37 12.10
CA HIS A 320 -7.37 -8.70 11.16
C HIS A 320 -7.95 -9.70 10.16
N THR A 321 -7.09 -10.55 9.59
CA THR A 321 -7.49 -11.59 8.64
C THR A 321 -8.45 -12.61 9.29
N GLY A 322 -8.14 -13.09 10.49
CA GLY A 322 -9.00 -14.01 11.26
C GLY A 322 -10.38 -13.43 11.56
N LEU A 323 -10.48 -12.12 11.84
CA LEU A 323 -11.75 -11.43 12.03
C LEU A 323 -12.58 -11.37 10.74
N ALA A 324 -11.94 -11.12 9.59
CA ALA A 324 -12.63 -11.15 8.29
C ALA A 324 -13.18 -12.55 7.98
N VAL A 325 -12.40 -13.61 8.27
CA VAL A 325 -12.83 -15.01 8.11
C VAL A 325 -14.01 -15.32 9.04
N ARG A 326 -13.95 -14.94 10.31
CA ARG A 326 -15.06 -15.11 11.25
C ARG A 326 -16.37 -14.47 10.74
N GLU A 327 -16.27 -13.35 10.05
CA GLU A 327 -17.43 -12.64 9.47
C GLU A 327 -17.75 -13.10 8.04
N GLY A 328 -17.23 -14.25 7.62
CA GLY A 328 -17.62 -14.97 6.41
C GLY A 328 -16.76 -14.72 5.17
N MET A 329 -15.55 -14.21 5.30
CA MET A 329 -14.55 -14.26 4.22
C MET A 329 -14.07 -15.69 4.06
N PRO A 330 -14.04 -16.28 2.84
CA PRO A 330 -13.44 -17.58 2.62
C PRO A 330 -11.97 -17.61 3.03
N GLU A 331 -11.54 -18.69 3.71
CA GLU A 331 -10.16 -18.83 4.21
C GLU A 331 -9.12 -18.78 3.10
N ASP A 332 -9.42 -19.42 1.96
CA ASP A 332 -8.56 -19.43 0.78
C ASP A 332 -8.38 -18.06 0.12
N LEU A 333 -9.36 -17.16 0.28
CA LEU A 333 -9.26 -15.78 -0.19
C LEU A 333 -8.64 -14.84 0.85
N ALA A 334 -8.55 -15.28 2.10
CA ALA A 334 -8.03 -14.47 3.20
C ALA A 334 -6.50 -14.62 3.35
N MET A 335 -5.94 -15.72 2.87
CA MET A 335 -4.51 -16.04 2.88
C MET A 335 -3.84 -15.63 1.58
#